data_30173a45e44e54ac94b67172da970836
#
_entry.id   30173a45e44e54ac94b67172da970836
#
_cell.length_a   1.000
_cell.length_b   1.000
_cell.length_c   1.000
_cell.angle_alpha   90.00
_cell.angle_beta   90.00
_cell.angle_gamma   90.00
#
_symmetry.space_group_name_H-M   'P 1'
#
loop_
_entity.id
_entity.type
_entity.pdbx_description
1 polymer ?
#
loop_
_entity_poly.entity_id
_entity_poly.type
_entity_poly.pdbx_seq_one_letter_code
_entity_poly.pdbx_strand_id
1 'polypeptide(L)'
;MPHRWDSANYARADVRCDYLDRFIANQAEKGEHFTYNDILIAAIVRMYSERIQMNRFVVGNKIYDRYDLTIAFAVKKVLKDNASETVVKVNFDGSESIFDVRDKLKAAFEDNSGSKVNNDLDLFMNKLLKLPAWLLRFFMSCVRWADRHNILAGSLVELSPFHNSCFVTFLKSIKCDFIYHHVYEFGTTGLFVAMGKEKKAAIVNEANEIIPGKVMTVGLTMDERIADGLYYANTLRYFTTLMSRPEMLLKRTEPKFTKELVNERHDRLMEENR
;
A
#
# COMPACT_ATOMS: atom_id res chain seq x y z
N MET A 1 -2.06 15.55 16.95
CA MET A 1 -2.28 14.12 17.28
C MET A 1 -0.93 13.43 17.44
N PRO A 2 -0.57 13.00 18.66
CA PRO A 2 0.78 12.46 18.94
C PRO A 2 0.96 11.02 18.44
N HIS A 3 -0.10 10.26 18.35
CA HIS A 3 -0.08 8.84 17.96
C HIS A 3 -0.84 8.58 16.68
N ARG A 4 -0.48 7.50 15.97
CA ARG A 4 -1.15 7.11 14.72
C ARG A 4 -2.57 6.64 14.93
N TRP A 5 -2.85 5.96 16.04
CA TRP A 5 -4.22 5.53 16.34
C TRP A 5 -5.16 6.71 16.57
N ASP A 6 -4.65 7.86 17.10
CA ASP A 6 -5.44 9.08 17.31
C ASP A 6 -5.75 9.81 16.00
N SER A 7 -4.96 9.52 14.96
CA SER A 7 -5.03 10.16 13.64
C SER A 7 -5.54 9.21 12.55
N ALA A 8 -5.96 8.00 12.91
CA ALA A 8 -6.47 7.04 11.95
C ALA A 8 -7.85 7.48 11.43
N ASN A 9 -7.92 7.70 10.12
CA ASN A 9 -9.16 7.95 9.42
C ASN A 9 -9.54 6.72 8.58
N TYR A 10 -10.81 6.34 8.63
CA TYR A 10 -11.31 5.11 8.02
C TYR A 10 -12.24 5.44 6.87
N ALA A 11 -11.99 4.86 5.72
CA ALA A 11 -12.82 5.02 4.54
C ALA A 11 -13.16 3.68 3.89
N ARG A 12 -14.28 3.64 3.20
CA ARG A 12 -14.76 2.49 2.45
C ARG A 12 -14.97 2.89 0.99
N ALA A 13 -14.48 2.06 0.07
CA ALA A 13 -14.75 2.18 -1.35
C ALA A 13 -15.42 0.90 -1.86
N ASP A 14 -16.64 1.02 -2.36
CA ASP A 14 -17.34 -0.08 -3.03
C ASP A 14 -17.05 -0.01 -4.54
N VAL A 15 -16.40 -1.04 -5.05
CA VAL A 15 -15.96 -1.14 -6.44
C VAL A 15 -16.88 -2.11 -7.19
N ARG A 16 -17.50 -1.67 -8.26
CA ARG A 16 -18.26 -2.50 -9.16
C ARG A 16 -17.33 -3.40 -9.97
N CYS A 17 -17.48 -4.71 -9.80
CA CYS A 17 -16.62 -5.68 -10.46
C CYS A 17 -16.88 -5.80 -11.97
N ASP A 18 -18.05 -5.41 -12.46
CA ASP A 18 -18.37 -5.45 -13.88
C ASP A 18 -17.44 -4.60 -14.76
N TYR A 19 -16.96 -3.47 -14.23
CA TYR A 19 -15.95 -2.67 -14.94
C TYR A 19 -14.60 -3.39 -15.03
N LEU A 20 -14.19 -4.03 -13.92
CA LEU A 20 -12.94 -4.78 -13.86
C LEU A 20 -13.01 -6.04 -14.73
N ASP A 21 -14.12 -6.79 -14.67
CA ASP A 21 -14.32 -8.00 -15.47
C ASP A 21 -14.29 -7.68 -16.97
N ARG A 22 -14.95 -6.59 -17.38
CA ARG A 22 -14.95 -6.12 -18.77
C ARG A 22 -13.54 -5.75 -19.23
N PHE A 23 -12.80 -5.00 -18.40
CA PHE A 23 -11.43 -4.64 -18.72
C PHE A 23 -10.55 -5.88 -18.87
N ILE A 24 -10.63 -6.82 -17.92
CA ILE A 24 -9.86 -8.08 -17.96
C ILE A 24 -10.18 -8.87 -19.22
N ALA A 25 -11.47 -9.03 -19.58
CA ALA A 25 -11.89 -9.72 -20.78
C ALA A 25 -11.33 -9.05 -22.04
N ASN A 26 -11.46 -7.73 -22.17
CA ASN A 26 -10.95 -6.97 -23.31
C ASN A 26 -9.42 -7.04 -23.46
N GLN A 27 -8.69 -7.16 -22.36
CA GLN A 27 -7.23 -7.33 -22.43
C GLN A 27 -6.85 -8.78 -22.74
N ALA A 28 -7.61 -9.76 -22.24
CA ALA A 28 -7.40 -11.17 -22.56
C ALA A 28 -7.55 -11.47 -24.06
N GLU A 29 -8.46 -10.79 -24.76
CA GLU A 29 -8.59 -10.86 -26.24
C GLU A 29 -7.32 -10.38 -26.97
N LYS A 30 -6.52 -9.52 -26.33
CA LYS A 30 -5.24 -9.02 -26.84
C LYS A 30 -4.05 -9.87 -26.39
N GLY A 31 -4.30 -10.98 -25.67
CA GLY A 31 -3.26 -11.85 -25.12
C GLY A 31 -2.69 -11.39 -23.78
N GLU A 32 -3.28 -10.35 -23.16
CA GLU A 32 -2.82 -9.80 -21.88
C GLU A 32 -3.71 -10.27 -20.72
N HIS A 33 -3.11 -10.85 -19.71
CA HIS A 33 -3.83 -11.40 -18.56
C HIS A 33 -3.58 -10.56 -17.30
N PHE A 34 -4.66 -10.06 -16.71
CA PHE A 34 -4.65 -9.29 -15.48
C PHE A 34 -5.58 -9.90 -14.44
N THR A 35 -5.26 -9.62 -13.18
CA THR A 35 -6.09 -9.96 -12.03
C THR A 35 -6.64 -8.68 -11.37
N TYR A 36 -7.59 -8.82 -10.47
CA TYR A 36 -8.06 -7.68 -9.65
C TYR A 36 -6.93 -7.09 -8.80
N ASN A 37 -5.96 -7.92 -8.38
CA ASN A 37 -4.82 -7.45 -7.62
C ASN A 37 -3.94 -6.51 -8.46
N ASP A 38 -3.69 -6.85 -9.73
CA ASP A 38 -2.89 -6.00 -10.62
C ASP A 38 -3.57 -4.65 -10.83
N ILE A 39 -4.89 -4.64 -11.03
CA ILE A 39 -5.66 -3.40 -11.20
C ILE A 39 -5.64 -2.57 -9.93
N LEU A 40 -5.85 -3.19 -8.75
CA LEU A 40 -5.83 -2.49 -7.47
C LEU A 40 -4.47 -1.83 -7.21
N ILE A 41 -3.39 -2.58 -7.40
CA ILE A 41 -2.04 -2.05 -7.15
C ILE A 41 -1.67 -0.97 -8.16
N ALA A 42 -1.99 -1.15 -9.44
CA ALA A 42 -1.79 -0.12 -10.45
C ALA A 42 -2.61 1.15 -10.14
N ALA A 43 -3.84 1.00 -9.65
CA ALA A 43 -4.65 2.14 -9.20
C ALA A 43 -4.04 2.84 -7.98
N ILE A 44 -3.47 2.10 -7.01
CA ILE A 44 -2.76 2.66 -5.87
C ILE A 44 -1.51 3.41 -6.34
N VAL A 45 -0.66 2.81 -7.18
CA VAL A 45 0.55 3.46 -7.72
C VAL A 45 0.19 4.76 -8.44
N ARG A 46 -0.82 4.72 -9.33
CA ARG A 46 -1.31 5.90 -10.05
C ARG A 46 -1.90 6.95 -9.11
N MET A 47 -2.63 6.54 -8.10
CA MET A 47 -3.17 7.42 -7.07
C MET A 47 -2.03 8.17 -6.36
N TYR A 48 -0.97 7.48 -5.95
CA TYR A 48 0.19 8.12 -5.32
C TYR A 48 0.90 9.09 -6.27
N SER A 49 1.05 8.72 -7.55
CA SER A 49 1.68 9.56 -8.57
C SER A 49 0.96 10.91 -8.75
N GLU A 50 -0.38 10.91 -8.76
CA GLU A 50 -1.19 12.11 -8.94
C GLU A 50 -1.49 12.82 -7.60
N ARG A 51 -1.38 12.12 -6.49
CA ARG A 51 -1.68 12.59 -5.14
C ARG A 51 -0.45 12.44 -4.25
N ILE A 52 0.61 13.17 -4.58
CA ILE A 52 1.97 13.02 -4.01
C ILE A 52 2.02 13.19 -2.48
N GLN A 53 1.12 13.99 -1.87
CA GLN A 53 1.08 14.17 -0.41
C GLN A 53 0.71 12.86 0.31
N MET A 54 0.06 11.90 -0.37
CA MET A 54 -0.21 10.59 0.19
C MET A 54 1.07 9.83 0.55
N ASN A 55 2.21 10.16 -0.11
CA ASN A 55 3.50 9.52 0.13
C ASN A 55 4.34 10.23 1.20
N ARG A 56 3.69 10.91 2.12
CA ARG A 56 4.30 11.53 3.30
C ARG A 56 4.24 10.61 4.51
N PHE A 57 5.06 10.93 5.50
CA PHE A 57 4.99 10.28 6.80
C PHE A 57 5.37 11.28 7.91
N VAL A 58 5.00 10.95 9.15
CA VAL A 58 5.28 11.79 10.31
C VAL A 58 6.22 11.08 11.24
N VAL A 59 7.32 11.75 11.59
CA VAL A 59 8.28 11.32 12.61
C VAL A 59 8.64 12.53 13.47
N GLY A 60 8.65 12.36 14.80
CA GLY A 60 9.03 13.44 15.73
C GLY A 60 8.19 14.72 15.57
N ASN A 61 6.90 14.60 15.24
CA ASN A 61 5.97 15.72 14.95
C ASN A 61 6.33 16.55 13.71
N LYS A 62 7.17 16.03 12.82
CA LYS A 62 7.50 16.64 11.54
C LYS A 62 7.00 15.77 10.40
N ILE A 63 6.53 16.41 9.34
CA ILE A 63 6.10 15.75 8.10
C ILE A 63 7.31 15.65 7.17
N TYR A 64 7.49 14.47 6.58
CA TYR A 64 8.55 14.19 5.62
C TYR A 64 7.95 13.65 4.32
N ASP A 65 8.52 14.06 3.19
CA ASP A 65 8.26 13.46 1.90
C ASP A 65 9.16 12.23 1.69
N ARG A 66 8.62 11.14 1.12
CA ARG A 66 9.42 9.97 0.77
C ARG A 66 10.09 10.15 -0.59
N TYR A 67 11.27 9.58 -0.71
CA TYR A 67 11.99 9.47 -1.97
C TYR A 67 11.57 8.28 -2.82
N ASP A 68 10.89 7.29 -2.24
CA ASP A 68 10.45 6.05 -2.87
C ASP A 68 8.94 5.85 -2.67
N LEU A 69 8.35 5.03 -3.52
CA LEU A 69 6.99 4.52 -3.33
C LEU A 69 7.10 3.01 -3.09
N THR A 70 7.06 2.62 -1.82
CA THR A 70 7.11 1.21 -1.42
C THR A 70 5.74 0.72 -1.02
N ILE A 71 5.27 -0.35 -1.67
CA ILE A 71 4.04 -1.05 -1.29
C ILE A 71 4.41 -2.41 -0.67
N ALA A 72 3.90 -2.66 0.52
CA ALA A 72 4.11 -3.90 1.25
C ALA A 72 2.87 -4.80 1.18
N PHE A 73 3.08 -6.09 1.08
CA PHE A 73 2.02 -7.11 0.98
C PHE A 73 2.21 -8.18 2.05
N ALA A 74 1.13 -8.51 2.78
CA ALA A 74 1.11 -9.69 3.63
C ALA A 74 0.80 -10.93 2.77
N VAL A 75 1.70 -11.90 2.75
CA VAL A 75 1.56 -13.14 1.99
C VAL A 75 1.69 -14.33 2.92
N LYS A 76 0.71 -15.22 2.92
CA LYS A 76 0.83 -16.54 3.57
C LYS A 76 1.27 -17.56 2.54
N LYS A 77 2.37 -18.27 2.81
CA LYS A 77 2.86 -19.37 1.95
C LYS A 77 1.88 -20.54 1.90
N VAL A 78 1.16 -20.78 2.98
CA VAL A 78 0.13 -21.83 3.09
C VAL A 78 -1.06 -21.27 3.86
N LEU A 79 -2.28 -21.53 3.38
CA LEU A 79 -3.52 -21.13 4.06
C LEU A 79 -3.82 -22.08 5.23
N LYS A 80 -3.04 -21.98 6.31
CA LYS A 80 -3.25 -22.66 7.58
C LYS A 80 -3.12 -21.65 8.71
N ASP A 81 -3.86 -21.84 9.80
CA ASP A 81 -3.88 -20.89 10.93
C ASP A 81 -2.49 -20.63 11.51
N ASN A 82 -1.67 -21.67 11.62
CA ASN A 82 -0.31 -21.62 12.18
C ASN A 82 0.78 -21.33 11.13
N ALA A 83 0.43 -21.01 9.87
CA ALA A 83 1.43 -20.69 8.86
C ALA A 83 2.01 -19.31 9.09
N SER A 84 3.34 -19.18 8.97
CA SER A 84 4.02 -17.88 9.05
C SER A 84 3.57 -16.97 7.90
N GLU A 85 3.37 -15.71 8.22
CA GLU A 85 3.17 -14.64 7.24
C GLU A 85 4.51 -14.05 6.86
N THR A 86 4.67 -13.76 5.59
CA THR A 86 5.83 -13.06 5.05
C THR A 86 5.37 -11.73 4.48
N VAL A 87 6.16 -10.69 4.67
CA VAL A 87 5.90 -9.40 4.03
C VAL A 87 6.82 -9.24 2.83
N VAL A 88 6.21 -9.01 1.68
CA VAL A 88 6.89 -8.72 0.42
C VAL A 88 6.78 -7.21 0.18
N LYS A 89 7.90 -6.55 -0.10
CA LYS A 89 7.94 -5.14 -0.48
C LYS A 89 8.25 -5.00 -1.96
N VAL A 90 7.54 -4.13 -2.64
CA VAL A 90 7.77 -3.79 -4.05
C VAL A 90 7.92 -2.29 -4.18
N ASN A 91 8.96 -1.86 -4.87
CA ASN A 91 9.27 -0.45 -5.09
C ASN A 91 8.79 0.02 -6.45
N PHE A 92 8.21 1.22 -6.45
CA PHE A 92 7.70 1.93 -7.62
C PHE A 92 8.27 3.36 -7.64
N ASP A 93 8.29 3.98 -8.82
CA ASP A 93 8.64 5.39 -8.98
C ASP A 93 7.44 6.29 -9.32
N GLY A 94 6.26 5.67 -9.48
CA GLY A 94 5.00 6.34 -9.80
C GLY A 94 4.76 6.50 -11.30
N SER A 95 5.64 6.02 -12.18
CA SER A 95 5.46 6.08 -13.64
C SER A 95 4.77 4.86 -14.22
N GLU A 96 4.66 3.80 -13.44
CA GLU A 96 4.30 2.48 -13.92
C GLU A 96 2.91 2.41 -14.54
N SER A 97 2.82 1.72 -15.68
CA SER A 97 1.58 1.20 -16.24
C SER A 97 1.14 -0.08 -15.52
N ILE A 98 -0.07 -0.56 -15.78
CA ILE A 98 -0.55 -1.83 -15.23
C ILE A 98 0.31 -3.03 -15.69
N PHE A 99 0.94 -2.97 -16.87
CA PHE A 99 1.86 -3.99 -17.35
C PHE A 99 3.11 -4.07 -16.47
N ASP A 100 3.71 -2.91 -16.19
CA ASP A 100 4.90 -2.82 -15.34
C ASP A 100 4.60 -3.28 -13.92
N VAL A 101 3.43 -2.89 -13.39
CA VAL A 101 2.97 -3.30 -12.05
C VAL A 101 2.82 -4.81 -11.97
N ARG A 102 2.10 -5.43 -12.94
CA ARG A 102 1.94 -6.89 -13.02
C ARG A 102 3.29 -7.60 -13.03
N ASP A 103 4.21 -7.15 -13.89
CA ASP A 103 5.50 -7.80 -14.06
C ASP A 103 6.38 -7.66 -12.82
N LYS A 104 6.38 -6.49 -12.15
CA LYS A 104 7.04 -6.28 -10.86
C LYS A 104 6.45 -7.16 -9.75
N LEU A 105 5.12 -7.27 -9.68
CA LEU A 105 4.45 -8.13 -8.69
C LEU A 105 4.79 -9.60 -8.92
N LYS A 106 4.74 -10.05 -10.19
CA LYS A 106 5.07 -11.43 -10.54
C LYS A 106 6.50 -11.77 -10.14
N ALA A 107 7.48 -10.94 -10.49
CA ALA A 107 8.87 -11.12 -10.12
C ALA A 107 9.04 -11.17 -8.59
N ALA A 108 8.43 -10.24 -7.85
CA ALA A 108 8.53 -10.17 -6.40
C ALA A 108 7.91 -11.38 -5.70
N PHE A 109 6.80 -11.91 -6.21
CA PHE A 109 6.17 -13.11 -5.62
C PHE A 109 6.88 -14.40 -6.00
N GLU A 110 7.47 -14.50 -7.20
CA GLU A 110 8.29 -15.65 -7.61
C GLU A 110 9.57 -15.73 -6.79
N ASP A 111 10.28 -14.62 -6.58
CA ASP A 111 11.48 -14.56 -5.72
C ASP A 111 11.16 -14.95 -4.27
N ASN A 112 10.01 -14.54 -3.75
CA ASN A 112 9.61 -14.85 -2.39
C ASN A 112 8.97 -16.25 -2.21
N SER A 113 8.60 -16.92 -3.29
CA SER A 113 8.19 -18.33 -3.25
C SER A 113 9.39 -19.28 -3.07
N GLY A 114 10.58 -18.82 -3.47
CA GLY A 114 11.86 -19.47 -3.21
C GLY A 114 12.39 -19.13 -1.81
N SER A 115 12.88 -20.13 -1.09
CA SER A 115 13.30 -20.18 0.34
C SER A 115 14.35 -19.13 0.79
N LYS A 116 14.77 -18.15 -0.03
CA LYS A 116 15.98 -17.34 0.23
C LYS A 116 15.77 -16.00 0.95
N VAL A 117 14.65 -15.32 0.78
CA VAL A 117 14.48 -13.95 1.32
C VAL A 117 14.18 -13.90 2.82
N ASN A 118 13.66 -14.98 3.39
CA ASN A 118 13.40 -15.07 4.84
C ASN A 118 14.65 -15.36 5.68
N ASN A 119 15.79 -15.73 5.08
CA ASN A 119 16.93 -16.17 5.88
C ASN A 119 17.56 -15.06 6.71
N ASP A 120 17.68 -13.83 6.19
CA ASP A 120 18.41 -12.78 6.92
C ASP A 120 17.55 -12.15 8.03
N LEU A 121 16.27 -11.87 7.76
CA LEU A 121 15.35 -11.36 8.80
C LEU A 121 15.06 -12.44 9.83
N ASP A 122 14.77 -13.67 9.41
CA ASP A 122 14.51 -14.80 10.30
C ASP A 122 15.75 -15.17 11.12
N LEU A 123 16.94 -15.16 10.52
CA LEU A 123 18.21 -15.36 11.23
C LEU A 123 18.48 -14.25 12.23
N PHE A 124 18.24 -12.99 11.86
CA PHE A 124 18.37 -11.85 12.75
C PHE A 124 17.37 -11.96 13.93
N MET A 125 16.09 -12.21 13.62
CA MET A 125 15.06 -12.38 14.64
C MET A 125 15.33 -13.59 15.54
N ASN A 126 15.75 -14.71 15.01
CA ASN A 126 16.11 -15.90 15.80
C ASN A 126 17.31 -15.65 16.72
N LYS A 127 18.29 -14.85 16.30
CA LYS A 127 19.39 -14.41 17.19
C LYS A 127 18.87 -13.48 18.29
N LEU A 128 18.00 -12.54 17.91
CA LEU A 128 17.42 -11.56 18.84
C LEU A 128 16.55 -12.22 19.92
N LEU A 129 15.74 -13.21 19.53
CA LEU A 129 14.86 -13.98 20.44
C LEU A 129 15.62 -14.86 21.45
N LYS A 130 16.91 -15.12 21.23
CA LYS A 130 17.76 -15.82 22.21
C LYS A 130 18.25 -14.92 23.35
N LEU A 131 18.07 -13.60 23.22
CA LEU A 131 18.45 -12.67 24.28
C LEU A 131 17.49 -12.74 25.46
N PRO A 132 17.98 -12.48 26.70
CA PRO A 132 17.13 -12.34 27.88
C PRO A 132 16.05 -11.25 27.61
N ALA A 133 14.85 -11.46 28.15
CA ALA A 133 13.69 -10.57 27.86
C ALA A 133 13.95 -9.11 28.22
N TRP A 134 14.73 -8.81 29.27
CA TRP A 134 15.09 -7.45 29.65
C TRP A 134 15.99 -6.76 28.60
N LEU A 135 16.95 -7.50 28.03
CA LEU A 135 17.86 -6.99 27.01
C LEU A 135 17.11 -6.78 25.69
N LEU A 136 16.22 -7.71 25.34
CA LEU A 136 15.34 -7.55 24.17
C LEU A 136 14.44 -6.30 24.30
N ARG A 137 13.86 -6.06 25.48
CA ARG A 137 13.05 -4.86 25.75
C ARG A 137 13.88 -3.58 25.63
N PHE A 138 15.10 -3.60 26.16
CA PHE A 138 16.03 -2.46 26.06
C PHE A 138 16.38 -2.20 24.59
N PHE A 139 16.78 -3.21 23.84
CA PHE A 139 17.07 -3.09 22.42
C PHE A 139 15.87 -2.54 21.63
N MET A 140 14.68 -3.09 21.83
CA MET A 140 13.46 -2.59 21.17
C MET A 140 13.11 -1.16 21.58
N SER A 141 13.45 -0.76 22.78
CA SER A 141 13.28 0.65 23.22
C SER A 141 14.24 1.58 22.49
N CYS A 142 15.49 1.18 22.31
CA CYS A 142 16.47 1.91 21.50
C CYS A 142 16.04 2.02 20.02
N VAL A 143 15.56 0.92 19.44
CA VAL A 143 15.03 0.93 18.06
C VAL A 143 13.85 1.88 17.91
N ARG A 144 12.88 1.85 18.83
CA ARG A 144 11.74 2.79 18.81
C ARG A 144 12.16 4.23 19.01
N TRP A 145 13.15 4.46 19.88
CA TRP A 145 13.69 5.80 20.11
C TRP A 145 14.37 6.32 18.84
N ALA A 146 15.21 5.50 18.20
CA ALA A 146 15.87 5.84 16.94
C ALA A 146 14.86 6.10 15.80
N ASP A 147 13.80 5.28 15.71
CA ASP A 147 12.73 5.47 14.76
C ASP A 147 12.02 6.83 14.95
N ARG A 148 11.67 7.17 16.21
CA ARG A 148 11.04 8.46 16.55
C ARG A 148 11.91 9.67 16.24
N HIS A 149 13.22 9.51 16.17
CA HIS A 149 14.16 10.60 15.88
C HIS A 149 14.66 10.57 14.42
N ASN A 150 14.11 9.69 13.58
CA ASN A 150 14.50 9.53 12.17
C ASN A 150 16.01 9.24 11.99
N ILE A 151 16.59 8.46 12.90
CA ILE A 151 18.01 8.04 12.90
C ILE A 151 18.16 6.52 12.85
N LEU A 152 17.08 5.81 12.54
CA LEU A 152 17.14 4.36 12.37
C LEU A 152 18.01 4.02 11.16
N ALA A 153 18.88 3.02 11.32
CA ALA A 153 19.78 2.59 10.23
C ALA A 153 18.98 2.15 8.99
N GLY A 154 19.42 2.58 7.80
CA GLY A 154 18.71 2.29 6.53
C GLY A 154 18.47 0.81 6.30
N SER A 155 19.43 -0.06 6.65
CA SER A 155 19.26 -1.51 6.57
C SER A 155 18.11 -2.06 7.45
N LEU A 156 17.88 -1.46 8.62
CA LEU A 156 16.74 -1.81 9.48
C LEU A 156 15.42 -1.28 8.92
N VAL A 157 15.43 -0.13 8.27
CA VAL A 157 14.26 0.43 7.57
C VAL A 157 13.87 -0.47 6.39
N GLU A 158 14.84 -0.92 5.61
CA GLU A 158 14.61 -1.83 4.48
C GLU A 158 14.04 -3.19 4.93
N LEU A 159 14.60 -3.76 5.99
CA LEU A 159 14.13 -5.03 6.56
C LEU A 159 12.77 -4.91 7.27
N SER A 160 12.43 -3.73 7.78
CA SER A 160 11.21 -3.53 8.55
C SER A 160 9.96 -3.60 7.69
N PRO A 161 8.97 -4.44 8.01
CA PRO A 161 7.70 -4.49 7.30
C PRO A 161 6.82 -3.26 7.50
N PHE A 162 7.17 -2.37 8.43
CA PHE A 162 6.36 -1.21 8.83
C PHE A 162 6.85 0.11 8.22
N HIS A 163 7.97 0.08 7.48
CA HIS A 163 8.52 1.25 6.79
C HIS A 163 8.23 1.14 5.30
N ASN A 164 7.06 1.64 4.92
CA ASN A 164 6.56 1.64 3.54
C ASN A 164 5.54 2.77 3.35
N SER A 165 5.17 3.04 2.11
CA SER A 165 4.14 4.04 1.77
C SER A 165 2.75 3.51 2.04
N CYS A 166 2.52 2.26 1.62
CA CYS A 166 1.23 1.59 1.69
C CYS A 166 1.40 0.12 2.07
N PHE A 167 0.53 -0.36 2.93
CA PHE A 167 0.41 -1.78 3.22
C PHE A 167 -0.89 -2.32 2.61
N VAL A 168 -0.82 -3.41 1.86
CA VAL A 168 -1.97 -4.01 1.17
C VAL A 168 -2.18 -5.44 1.63
N THR A 169 -3.42 -5.80 1.93
CA THR A 169 -3.82 -7.18 2.19
C THR A 169 -4.97 -7.62 1.29
N PHE A 170 -4.89 -8.85 0.80
CA PHE A 170 -5.90 -9.47 -0.04
C PHE A 170 -6.70 -10.49 0.76
N LEU A 171 -7.94 -10.15 1.10
CA LEU A 171 -8.79 -10.95 1.97
C LEU A 171 -9.60 -12.01 1.22
N LYS A 172 -9.58 -11.98 -0.12
CA LYS A 172 -10.28 -12.96 -0.97
C LYS A 172 -9.81 -14.39 -0.69
N SER A 173 -8.51 -14.59 -0.49
CA SER A 173 -7.92 -15.91 -0.23
C SER A 173 -8.45 -16.56 1.06
N ILE A 174 -8.79 -15.75 2.05
CA ILE A 174 -9.37 -16.19 3.33
C ILE A 174 -10.89 -16.03 3.37
N LYS A 175 -11.52 -15.75 2.21
CA LYS A 175 -12.99 -15.61 2.04
C LYS A 175 -13.62 -14.53 2.93
N CYS A 176 -12.83 -13.56 3.40
CA CYS A 176 -13.30 -12.45 4.22
C CYS A 176 -13.79 -11.30 3.33
N ASP A 177 -14.78 -10.54 3.83
CA ASP A 177 -15.17 -9.25 3.25
C ASP A 177 -14.08 -8.22 3.56
N PHE A 178 -14.35 -6.94 3.51
CA PHE A 178 -13.38 -5.93 3.88
C PHE A 178 -13.22 -5.80 5.39
N ILE A 179 -12.09 -5.28 5.82
CA ILE A 179 -11.83 -4.83 7.19
C ILE A 179 -11.21 -3.44 7.15
N TYR A 180 -11.31 -2.71 8.27
CA TYR A 180 -10.43 -1.58 8.54
C TYR A 180 -9.27 -2.09 9.36
N HIS A 181 -8.10 -2.17 8.75
CA HIS A 181 -6.91 -2.59 9.47
C HIS A 181 -6.25 -1.37 10.11
N HIS A 182 -5.78 -1.52 11.33
CA HIS A 182 -5.05 -0.44 12.01
C HIS A 182 -3.70 -0.16 11.32
N VAL A 183 -3.26 1.09 11.38
CA VAL A 183 -1.89 1.48 11.03
C VAL A 183 -1.01 1.31 12.27
N TYR A 184 0.13 0.64 12.11
CA TYR A 184 1.04 0.38 13.22
C TYR A 184 1.69 1.67 13.73
N GLU A 185 1.85 1.79 15.06
CA GLU A 185 2.52 2.95 15.68
C GLU A 185 4.00 3.01 15.32
N PHE A 186 4.66 1.84 15.22
CA PHE A 186 6.05 1.72 14.78
C PHE A 186 6.14 1.78 13.26
N GLY A 187 7.15 2.49 12.74
CA GLY A 187 7.39 2.63 11.31
C GLY A 187 6.72 3.86 10.69
N THR A 188 6.53 3.85 9.39
CA THR A 188 6.15 5.04 8.61
C THR A 188 5.01 4.80 7.62
N THR A 189 4.31 3.67 7.69
CA THR A 189 3.15 3.36 6.82
C THR A 189 2.07 4.43 6.98
N GLY A 190 1.70 5.10 5.89
CA GLY A 190 0.67 6.15 5.89
C GLY A 190 -0.72 5.69 5.48
N LEU A 191 -0.80 4.57 4.75
CA LEU A 191 -2.05 4.01 4.23
C LEU A 191 -2.05 2.49 4.39
N PHE A 192 -3.16 1.95 4.88
CA PHE A 192 -3.43 0.51 4.85
C PHE A 192 -4.66 0.25 3.96
N VAL A 193 -4.52 -0.68 3.01
CA VAL A 193 -5.59 -1.06 2.07
C VAL A 193 -5.93 -2.53 2.26
N ALA A 194 -7.20 -2.82 2.52
CA ALA A 194 -7.72 -4.17 2.67
C ALA A 194 -8.75 -4.47 1.57
N MET A 195 -8.37 -5.27 0.59
CA MET A 195 -9.25 -5.69 -0.50
C MET A 195 -10.07 -6.92 -0.09
N GLY A 196 -11.38 -6.73 0.04
CA GLY A 196 -12.33 -7.80 0.37
C GLY A 196 -12.58 -8.75 -0.81
N LYS A 197 -13.28 -9.84 -0.52
CA LYS A 197 -13.77 -10.75 -1.57
C LYS A 197 -14.94 -10.11 -2.34
N GLU A 198 -15.13 -10.55 -3.56
CA GLU A 198 -16.30 -10.19 -4.36
C GLU A 198 -17.58 -10.81 -3.75
N LYS A 199 -18.67 -10.05 -3.78
CA LYS A 199 -19.99 -10.50 -3.33
C LYS A 199 -21.07 -10.03 -4.28
N LYS A 200 -22.15 -10.80 -4.37
CA LYS A 200 -23.39 -10.37 -5.06
C LYS A 200 -24.01 -9.22 -4.28
N ALA A 201 -24.43 -8.19 -4.97
CA ALA A 201 -25.10 -7.04 -4.41
C ALA A 201 -26.12 -6.47 -5.40
N ALA A 202 -27.12 -5.78 -4.89
CA ALA A 202 -27.98 -4.93 -5.70
C ALA A 202 -27.17 -3.68 -6.08
N ILE A 203 -27.08 -3.38 -7.37
CA ILE A 203 -26.44 -2.17 -7.88
C ILE A 203 -27.44 -1.35 -8.67
N VAL A 204 -27.31 -0.03 -8.61
CA VAL A 204 -28.11 0.87 -9.45
C VAL A 204 -27.35 1.10 -10.75
N ASN A 205 -27.99 0.84 -11.89
CA ASN A 205 -27.41 1.09 -13.22
C ASN A 205 -27.60 2.55 -13.64
N GLU A 206 -27.10 2.90 -14.83
CA GLU A 206 -27.20 4.27 -15.38
C GLU A 206 -28.66 4.69 -15.67
N ALA A 207 -29.58 3.75 -15.84
CA ALA A 207 -31.00 3.98 -16.00
C ALA A 207 -31.76 4.12 -14.65
N ASN A 208 -31.06 4.17 -13.52
CA ASN A 208 -31.61 4.18 -12.17
C ASN A 208 -32.41 2.92 -11.81
N GLU A 209 -32.13 1.79 -12.44
CA GLU A 209 -32.76 0.51 -12.13
C GLU A 209 -31.89 -0.31 -11.18
N ILE A 210 -32.51 -1.06 -10.28
CA ILE A 210 -31.82 -1.99 -9.40
C ILE A 210 -31.60 -3.31 -10.14
N ILE A 211 -30.33 -3.64 -10.37
CA ILE A 211 -29.95 -4.88 -11.02
C ILE A 211 -29.03 -5.72 -10.13
N PRO A 212 -29.05 -7.07 -10.27
CA PRO A 212 -28.04 -7.90 -9.62
C PRO A 212 -26.67 -7.60 -10.17
N GLY A 213 -25.71 -7.40 -9.29
CA GLY A 213 -24.33 -7.15 -9.68
C GLY A 213 -23.32 -7.82 -8.75
N LYS A 214 -22.05 -7.58 -9.02
CA LYS A 214 -20.93 -8.05 -8.22
C LYS A 214 -20.13 -6.84 -7.74
N VAL A 215 -19.92 -6.74 -6.43
CA VAL A 215 -19.21 -5.64 -5.79
C VAL A 215 -18.08 -6.19 -4.94
N MET A 216 -16.98 -5.49 -4.95
CA MET A 216 -15.83 -5.70 -4.07
C MET A 216 -15.66 -4.45 -3.20
N THR A 217 -15.56 -4.65 -1.89
CA THR A 217 -15.35 -3.56 -0.95
C THR A 217 -13.87 -3.47 -0.59
N VAL A 218 -13.33 -2.26 -0.64
CA VAL A 218 -11.96 -1.94 -0.23
C VAL A 218 -12.04 -1.08 1.02
N GLY A 219 -11.45 -1.56 2.11
CA GLY A 219 -11.28 -0.81 3.36
C GLY A 219 -9.96 -0.05 3.32
N LEU A 220 -9.97 1.21 3.70
CA LEU A 220 -8.80 2.08 3.74
C LEU A 220 -8.66 2.68 5.14
N THR A 221 -7.45 2.62 5.68
CA THR A 221 -7.08 3.31 6.92
C THR A 221 -5.92 4.22 6.63
N MET A 222 -6.10 5.51 6.92
CA MET A 222 -5.20 6.59 6.54
C MET A 222 -4.72 7.35 7.77
N ASP A 223 -3.47 7.82 7.75
CA ASP A 223 -2.92 8.71 8.78
C ASP A 223 -3.27 10.17 8.44
N GLU A 224 -4.25 10.76 9.13
CA GLU A 224 -4.74 12.13 8.83
C GLU A 224 -3.68 13.23 9.06
N ARG A 225 -2.57 12.93 9.68
CA ARG A 225 -1.49 13.90 9.91
C ARG A 225 -0.73 14.28 8.64
N ILE A 226 -0.79 13.45 7.58
CA ILE A 226 -0.04 13.66 6.32
C ILE A 226 -0.78 14.50 5.29
N ALA A 227 -2.10 14.57 5.38
CA ALA A 227 -2.94 15.35 4.48
C ALA A 227 -4.29 15.67 5.14
N ASP A 228 -4.94 16.75 4.71
CA ASP A 228 -6.24 17.16 5.22
C ASP A 228 -7.41 16.31 4.64
N GLY A 229 -8.59 16.47 5.25
CA GLY A 229 -9.79 15.72 4.87
C GLY A 229 -10.25 15.97 3.43
N LEU A 230 -10.09 17.20 2.89
CA LEU A 230 -10.45 17.50 1.50
C LEU A 230 -9.50 16.80 0.53
N TYR A 231 -8.20 16.78 0.86
CA TYR A 231 -7.21 16.07 0.07
C TYR A 231 -7.51 14.57 0.03
N TYR A 232 -7.85 13.96 1.17
CA TYR A 232 -8.27 12.56 1.25
C TYR A 232 -9.55 12.29 0.45
N ALA A 233 -10.58 13.12 0.58
CA ALA A 233 -11.83 12.97 -0.17
C ALA A 233 -11.60 12.97 -1.70
N ASN A 234 -10.77 13.90 -2.18
CA ASN A 234 -10.41 13.97 -3.59
C ASN A 234 -9.55 12.76 -4.02
N THR A 235 -8.66 12.27 -3.14
CA THR A 235 -7.84 11.09 -3.38
C THR A 235 -8.70 9.83 -3.51
N LEU A 236 -9.67 9.64 -2.61
CA LEU A 236 -10.60 8.51 -2.65
C LEU A 236 -11.49 8.55 -3.91
N ARG A 237 -11.96 9.75 -4.29
CA ARG A 237 -12.73 9.93 -5.54
C ARG A 237 -11.88 9.57 -6.76
N TYR A 238 -10.63 9.98 -6.78
CA TYR A 238 -9.71 9.61 -7.86
C TYR A 238 -9.43 8.11 -7.90
N PHE A 239 -9.17 7.49 -6.75
CA PHE A 239 -9.00 6.04 -6.63
C PHE A 239 -10.21 5.26 -7.15
N THR A 240 -11.43 5.64 -6.74
CA THR A 240 -12.66 4.99 -7.24
C THR A 240 -12.87 5.19 -8.73
N THR A 241 -12.44 6.34 -9.28
CA THR A 241 -12.46 6.59 -10.72
C THR A 241 -11.51 5.64 -11.45
N LEU A 242 -10.30 5.44 -10.98
CA LEU A 242 -9.34 4.50 -11.56
C LEU A 242 -9.87 3.06 -11.53
N MET A 243 -10.50 2.65 -10.43
CA MET A 243 -11.12 1.33 -10.32
C MET A 243 -12.33 1.15 -11.25
N SER A 244 -13.04 2.23 -11.57
CA SER A 244 -14.18 2.22 -12.50
C SER A 244 -13.77 2.35 -13.96
N ARG A 245 -12.56 2.86 -14.22
CA ARG A 245 -11.99 3.10 -15.57
C ARG A 245 -10.55 2.58 -15.63
N PRO A 246 -10.34 1.26 -15.55
CA PRO A 246 -8.99 0.67 -15.52
C PRO A 246 -8.15 0.96 -16.76
N GLU A 247 -8.78 1.35 -17.88
CA GLU A 247 -8.11 1.78 -19.11
C GLU A 247 -7.12 2.94 -18.89
N MET A 248 -7.37 3.77 -17.87
CA MET A 248 -6.47 4.86 -17.49
C MET A 248 -5.11 4.35 -16.99
N LEU A 249 -5.02 3.08 -16.59
CA LEU A 249 -3.82 2.46 -16.07
C LEU A 249 -2.90 1.87 -17.16
N LEU A 250 -3.38 1.81 -18.42
CA LEU A 250 -2.61 1.24 -19.53
C LEU A 250 -1.38 2.07 -19.92
N LYS A 251 -1.43 3.38 -19.68
CA LYS A 251 -0.36 4.30 -20.04
C LYS A 251 0.58 4.56 -18.86
N ARG A 252 1.87 4.63 -19.15
CA ARG A 252 2.85 5.17 -18.19
C ARG A 252 2.62 6.65 -17.96
N THR A 253 3.06 7.13 -16.81
CA THR A 253 3.18 8.56 -16.46
C THR A 253 4.66 8.91 -16.28
N GLU A 254 4.93 10.13 -15.85
CA GLU A 254 6.28 10.52 -15.45
C GLU A 254 6.60 10.02 -14.03
N PRO A 255 7.86 9.63 -13.75
CA PRO A 255 8.26 9.28 -12.40
C PRO A 255 8.06 10.46 -11.44
N LYS A 256 7.68 10.16 -10.21
CA LYS A 256 7.41 11.16 -9.16
C LYS A 256 8.24 10.93 -7.89
N PHE A 257 8.72 9.72 -7.69
CA PHE A 257 9.37 9.27 -6.46
C PHE A 257 10.79 8.80 -6.75
N THR A 258 11.68 9.77 -7.01
CA THR A 258 13.12 9.62 -6.97
C THR A 258 13.70 10.70 -6.04
N LYS A 259 14.88 10.47 -5.51
CA LYS A 259 15.53 11.40 -4.58
C LYS A 259 15.70 12.79 -5.20
N GLU A 260 16.10 12.84 -6.45
CA GLU A 260 16.31 14.07 -7.21
C GLU A 260 15.00 14.86 -7.34
N LEU A 261 13.93 14.22 -7.82
CA LEU A 261 12.63 14.85 -8.04
C LEU A 261 11.97 15.35 -6.74
N VAL A 262 12.16 14.62 -5.64
CA VAL A 262 11.63 15.04 -4.34
C VAL A 262 12.40 16.25 -3.81
N ASN A 263 13.71 16.27 -3.93
CA ASN A 263 14.55 17.41 -3.54
C ASN A 263 14.21 18.66 -4.37
N GLU A 264 14.10 18.55 -5.69
CA GLU A 264 13.73 19.65 -6.57
C GLU A 264 12.34 20.25 -6.21
N ARG A 265 11.39 19.41 -5.82
CA ARG A 265 10.08 19.89 -5.33
C ARG A 265 10.20 20.63 -4.01
N HIS A 266 11.03 20.13 -3.10
CA HIS A 266 11.27 20.78 -1.83
C HIS A 266 11.92 22.15 -2.01
N ASP A 267 12.94 22.24 -2.84
CA ASP A 267 13.67 23.49 -3.10
C ASP A 267 12.73 24.53 -3.73
N ARG A 268 11.91 24.17 -4.70
CA ARG A 268 10.89 25.05 -5.29
C ARG A 268 9.89 25.59 -4.26
N LEU A 269 9.39 24.74 -3.37
CA LEU A 269 8.49 25.16 -2.30
C LEU A 269 9.15 26.11 -1.31
N MET A 270 10.44 25.95 -1.05
CA MET A 270 11.20 26.85 -0.17
C MET A 270 11.46 28.22 -0.84
N GLU A 271 11.60 28.27 -2.17
CA GLU A 271 11.74 29.49 -2.94
C GLU A 271 10.42 30.28 -3.03
N GLU A 272 9.28 29.59 -3.24
CA GLU A 272 7.94 30.20 -3.31
C GLU A 272 7.47 30.79 -1.96
N ASN A 273 8.01 30.31 -0.85
CA ASN A 273 7.67 30.78 0.51
C ASN A 273 8.65 31.84 1.07
N ARG A 274 9.60 32.31 0.27
CA ARG A 274 10.50 33.43 0.59
C ARG A 274 10.00 34.73 0.01
#